data_3f9989ba54c259a8f7e32abf132e3fb0
#
_entry.id   3f9989ba54c259a8f7e32abf132e3fb0
#
_cell.length_a   1.000
_cell.length_b   1.000
_cell.length_c   1.000
_cell.angle_alpha   90.00
_cell.angle_beta   90.00
_cell.angle_gamma   90.00
#
_symmetry.space_group_name_H-M   'P 1'
#
loop_
_entity.id
_entity.type
_entity.pdbx_description
1 polymer ?
#
loop_
_entity_poly.entity_id
_entity_poly.type
_entity_poly.pdbx_seq_one_letter_code
_entity_poly.pdbx_strand_id
1 'polypeptide(L)'
;HTLYAMSEIIGVDRFNRALGKFIDRYRYKHDPYPNIGQFISTLREETPEDLQYLITDTFEKITLYENKAKSAKAIENSDGTYNLHLEVEAKKVYSDSLGVQTTATLNDWLEIGVIAEKIIDGNKQEIPIYVQKVFITDSLSTFDIKLKEKPFKAGIDPLYKFVDRDSKDNLMKVSFDLSENQI
;
A
#
# COMPACT_ATOMS: atom_id res chain seq x y z
N HIS A 1 10.01 6.13 3.84
CA HIS A 1 8.94 5.32 3.23
C HIS A 1 7.75 6.18 2.81
N THR A 2 7.17 7.00 3.69
CA THR A 2 5.93 7.75 3.45
C THR A 2 5.96 8.67 2.22
N LEU A 3 7.03 9.46 2.03
CA LEU A 3 7.17 10.31 0.85
C LEU A 3 7.29 9.49 -0.45
N TYR A 4 7.92 8.34 -0.37
CA TYR A 4 8.01 7.42 -1.50
C TYR A 4 6.62 6.86 -1.86
N ALA A 5 5.86 6.37 -0.89
CA ALA A 5 4.49 5.92 -1.09
C ALA A 5 3.61 7.01 -1.71
N MET A 6 3.70 8.26 -1.19
CA MET A 6 2.99 9.40 -1.76
C MET A 6 3.39 9.66 -3.22
N SER A 7 4.68 9.64 -3.54
CA SER A 7 5.15 9.89 -4.92
C SER A 7 4.62 8.85 -5.90
N GLU A 8 4.45 7.60 -5.47
CA GLU A 8 3.89 6.56 -6.31
C GLU A 8 2.37 6.70 -6.50
N ILE A 9 1.64 7.22 -5.50
CA ILE A 9 0.19 7.40 -5.60
C ILE A 9 -0.15 8.67 -6.38
N ILE A 10 0.49 9.80 -6.06
CA ILE A 10 0.28 11.09 -6.73
C ILE A 10 0.85 11.08 -8.15
N GLY A 11 1.87 10.27 -8.38
CA GLY A 11 2.67 10.20 -9.59
C GLY A 11 4.01 10.91 -9.43
N VAL A 12 5.09 10.22 -9.75
CA VAL A 12 6.49 10.66 -9.57
C VAL A 12 6.73 12.04 -10.22
N ASP A 13 6.20 12.27 -11.41
CA ASP A 13 6.40 13.54 -12.13
C ASP A 13 5.73 14.72 -11.41
N ARG A 14 4.53 14.53 -10.87
CA ARG A 14 3.83 15.57 -10.10
C ARG A 14 4.55 15.87 -8.79
N PHE A 15 4.95 14.81 -8.10
CA PHE A 15 5.69 14.94 -6.85
C PHE A 15 7.02 15.67 -7.07
N ASN A 16 7.77 15.33 -8.12
CA ASN A 16 9.01 16.01 -8.47
C ASN A 16 8.79 17.47 -8.88
N ARG A 17 7.69 17.79 -9.59
CA ARG A 17 7.35 19.20 -9.87
C ARG A 17 7.07 19.98 -8.59
N ALA A 18 6.35 19.40 -7.62
CA ALA A 18 6.12 20.03 -6.32
C ALA A 18 7.43 20.33 -5.59
N LEU A 19 8.35 19.34 -5.57
CA LEU A 19 9.70 19.52 -5.00
C LEU A 19 10.47 20.63 -5.73
N GLY A 20 10.47 20.63 -7.06
CA GLY A 20 11.12 21.65 -7.88
C GLY A 20 10.58 23.04 -7.59
N LYS A 21 9.25 23.21 -7.57
CA LYS A 21 8.60 24.50 -7.21
C LYS A 21 8.96 24.95 -5.79
N PHE A 22 9.00 24.03 -4.83
CA PHE A 22 9.39 24.36 -3.46
C PHE A 22 10.83 24.86 -3.41
N ILE A 23 11.76 24.14 -4.06
CA ILE A 23 13.17 24.54 -4.13
C ILE A 23 13.30 25.91 -4.81
N ASP A 24 12.65 26.13 -5.96
CA ASP A 24 12.75 27.41 -6.70
C ASP A 24 12.18 28.60 -5.93
N ARG A 25 11.09 28.39 -5.16
CA ARG A 25 10.48 29.44 -4.35
C ARG A 25 11.32 29.81 -3.13
N TYR A 26 12.00 28.85 -2.53
CA TYR A 26 12.58 29.01 -1.21
C TYR A 26 14.10 28.85 -1.14
N ARG A 27 14.77 28.41 -2.23
CA ARG A 27 16.24 28.37 -2.27
C ARG A 27 16.83 29.74 -1.97
N TYR A 28 17.90 29.73 -1.19
CA TYR A 28 18.63 30.93 -0.74
C TYR A 28 17.83 31.90 0.14
N LYS A 29 16.59 31.59 0.53
CA LYS A 29 15.84 32.37 1.51
C LYS A 29 16.24 31.95 2.92
N HIS A 30 16.55 32.92 3.75
CA HIS A 30 17.04 32.66 5.10
C HIS A 30 16.38 33.57 6.16
N ASP A 31 15.40 34.40 5.77
CA ASP A 31 14.61 35.18 6.71
C ASP A 31 13.20 35.45 6.12
N PRO A 32 12.18 34.75 6.55
CA PRO A 32 12.22 33.52 7.36
C PRO A 32 12.67 32.28 6.55
N TYR A 33 13.26 31.29 7.24
CA TYR A 33 13.53 30.00 6.63
C TYR A 33 12.23 29.29 6.25
N PRO A 34 12.20 28.55 5.13
CA PRO A 34 11.04 27.76 4.76
C PRO A 34 10.75 26.67 5.81
N ASN A 35 9.47 26.39 6.01
CA ASN A 35 9.00 25.40 6.96
C ASN A 35 8.16 24.32 6.25
N ILE A 36 7.78 23.28 7.00
CA ILE A 36 7.00 22.16 6.50
C ILE A 36 5.64 22.59 5.93
N GLY A 37 4.99 23.63 6.47
CA GLY A 37 3.71 24.12 5.97
C GLY A 37 3.80 24.66 4.53
N GLN A 38 4.91 25.33 4.19
CA GLN A 38 5.17 25.82 2.84
C GLN A 38 5.45 24.66 1.86
N PHE A 39 6.12 23.61 2.31
CA PHE A 39 6.28 22.39 1.53
C PHE A 39 4.91 21.73 1.26
N ILE A 40 4.10 21.55 2.31
CA ILE A 40 2.75 20.98 2.21
C ILE A 40 1.89 21.79 1.24
N SER A 41 1.89 23.13 1.35
CA SER A 41 1.16 23.99 0.43
C SER A 41 1.58 23.80 -1.03
N THR A 42 2.89 23.69 -1.27
CA THR A 42 3.42 23.48 -2.63
C THR A 42 3.06 22.09 -3.15
N LEU A 43 3.06 21.09 -2.28
CA LEU A 43 2.66 19.72 -2.64
C LEU A 43 1.16 19.67 -3.00
N ARG A 44 0.31 20.38 -2.25
CA ARG A 44 -1.13 20.48 -2.54
C ARG A 44 -1.42 21.08 -3.92
N GLU A 45 -0.62 22.05 -4.38
CA GLU A 45 -0.79 22.66 -5.71
C GLU A 45 -0.63 21.67 -6.87
N GLU A 46 0.21 20.66 -6.71
CA GLU A 46 0.47 19.64 -7.74
C GLU A 46 -0.35 18.35 -7.53
N THR A 47 -1.00 18.21 -6.39
CA THR A 47 -1.77 17.01 -6.06
C THR A 47 -3.21 17.16 -6.54
N PRO A 48 -3.75 16.19 -7.31
CA PRO A 48 -5.15 16.16 -7.71
C PRO A 48 -6.10 16.22 -6.50
N GLU A 49 -7.31 16.76 -6.72
CA GLU A 49 -8.29 16.97 -5.66
C GLU A 49 -8.69 15.68 -4.94
N ASP A 50 -8.88 14.61 -5.70
CA ASP A 50 -9.21 13.27 -5.19
C ASP A 50 -8.10 12.60 -4.38
N LEU A 51 -6.86 13.13 -4.46
CA LEU A 51 -5.70 12.64 -3.72
C LEU A 51 -5.24 13.56 -2.59
N GLN A 52 -5.97 14.67 -2.34
CA GLN A 52 -5.61 15.63 -1.27
C GLN A 52 -5.63 15.00 0.13
N TYR A 53 -6.43 13.95 0.33
CA TYR A 53 -6.50 13.22 1.59
C TYR A 53 -5.14 12.62 2.00
N LEU A 54 -4.31 12.19 1.03
CA LEU A 54 -2.98 11.64 1.31
C LEU A 54 -2.09 12.64 2.04
N ILE A 55 -2.18 13.92 1.66
CA ILE A 55 -1.41 14.99 2.31
C ILE A 55 -1.90 15.19 3.74
N THR A 56 -3.23 15.23 3.92
CA THR A 56 -3.86 15.35 5.24
C THR A 56 -3.49 14.18 6.15
N ASP A 57 -3.60 12.97 5.64
CA ASP A 57 -3.32 11.73 6.39
C ASP A 57 -1.84 11.57 6.72
N THR A 58 -0.96 12.14 5.88
CA THR A 58 0.49 12.03 6.06
C THR A 58 1.06 13.09 7.00
N PHE A 59 0.59 14.35 6.91
CA PHE A 59 1.25 15.47 7.55
C PHE A 59 0.40 16.18 8.61
N GLU A 60 -0.93 16.07 8.54
CA GLU A 60 -1.83 16.86 9.38
C GLU A 60 -2.56 16.02 10.43
N LYS A 61 -2.56 14.69 10.26
CA LYS A 61 -3.19 13.74 11.19
C LYS A 61 -2.24 12.62 11.58
N ILE A 62 -2.45 12.08 12.76
CA ILE A 62 -1.82 10.81 13.16
C ILE A 62 -2.72 9.72 12.59
N THR A 63 -2.33 9.18 11.45
CA THR A 63 -3.09 8.17 10.70
C THR A 63 -2.44 6.82 10.88
N LEU A 64 -3.23 5.84 11.29
CA LEU A 64 -2.83 4.46 11.47
C LEU A 64 -3.72 3.56 10.62
N TYR A 65 -3.12 2.58 9.99
CA TYR A 65 -3.83 1.51 9.30
C TYR A 65 -3.83 0.25 10.16
N GLU A 66 -4.86 -0.55 9.97
CA GLU A 66 -4.99 -1.91 10.47
C GLU A 66 -5.35 -2.76 9.26
N ASN A 67 -4.32 -3.13 8.50
CA ASN A 67 -4.45 -3.97 7.32
C ASN A 67 -4.21 -5.42 7.71
N LYS A 68 -4.93 -6.35 7.08
CA LYS A 68 -4.80 -7.77 7.40
C LYS A 68 -5.17 -8.67 6.23
N ALA A 69 -4.36 -9.67 5.97
CA ALA A 69 -4.73 -10.78 5.11
C ALA A 69 -5.62 -11.78 5.90
N LYS A 70 -6.85 -12.01 5.44
CA LYS A 70 -7.85 -12.86 6.12
C LYS A 70 -7.84 -14.27 5.57
N SER A 71 -7.73 -14.42 4.24
CA SER A 71 -7.71 -15.69 3.55
C SER A 71 -6.91 -15.57 2.25
N ALA A 72 -6.09 -16.56 1.95
CA ALA A 72 -5.38 -16.67 0.68
C ALA A 72 -5.39 -18.14 0.25
N LYS A 73 -6.23 -18.47 -0.73
CA LYS A 73 -6.42 -19.85 -1.23
C LYS A 73 -6.13 -19.89 -2.72
N ALA A 74 -5.31 -20.84 -3.14
CA ALA A 74 -4.97 -21.01 -4.54
C ALA A 74 -5.33 -22.40 -5.03
N ILE A 75 -5.72 -22.46 -6.30
CA ILE A 75 -5.94 -23.69 -7.05
C ILE A 75 -4.93 -23.71 -8.21
N GLU A 76 -4.22 -24.80 -8.37
CA GLU A 76 -3.35 -25.03 -9.51
C GLU A 76 -4.17 -25.53 -10.69
N ASN A 77 -4.05 -24.86 -11.83
CA ASN A 77 -4.73 -25.22 -13.07
C ASN A 77 -3.91 -26.26 -13.86
N SER A 78 -4.56 -27.00 -14.74
CA SER A 78 -3.89 -28.00 -15.60
C SER A 78 -2.84 -27.40 -16.55
N ASP A 79 -2.91 -26.11 -16.83
CA ASP A 79 -1.94 -25.37 -17.65
C ASP A 79 -0.73 -24.84 -16.84
N GLY A 80 -0.61 -25.19 -15.56
CA GLY A 80 0.46 -24.74 -14.66
C GLY A 80 0.29 -23.33 -14.13
N THR A 81 -0.84 -22.67 -14.40
CA THR A 81 -1.20 -21.38 -13.78
C THR A 81 -1.93 -21.59 -12.46
N TYR A 82 -2.07 -20.51 -11.68
CA TYR A 82 -2.73 -20.54 -10.39
C TYR A 82 -3.86 -19.51 -10.34
N ASN A 83 -5.01 -19.91 -9.82
CA ASN A 83 -6.10 -18.99 -9.46
C ASN A 83 -6.05 -18.78 -7.95
N LEU A 84 -5.77 -17.55 -7.52
CA LEU A 84 -5.71 -17.18 -6.12
C LEU A 84 -6.97 -16.39 -5.75
N HIS A 85 -7.68 -16.86 -4.74
CA HIS A 85 -8.72 -16.10 -4.05
C HIS A 85 -8.13 -15.48 -2.78
N LEU A 86 -8.09 -14.15 -2.74
CA LEU A 86 -7.52 -13.36 -1.65
C LEU A 86 -8.63 -12.55 -0.97
N GLU A 87 -8.74 -12.67 0.35
CA GLU A 87 -9.58 -11.83 1.18
C GLU A 87 -8.72 -11.00 2.13
N VAL A 88 -8.92 -9.69 2.14
CA VAL A 88 -8.20 -8.75 2.99
C VAL A 88 -9.14 -7.87 3.79
N GLU A 89 -8.73 -7.49 4.97
CA GLU A 89 -9.36 -6.48 5.81
C GLU A 89 -8.49 -5.24 5.87
N ALA A 90 -9.09 -4.06 5.72
CA ALA A 90 -8.41 -2.78 5.88
C ALA A 90 -9.24 -1.85 6.76
N LYS A 91 -8.59 -1.14 7.67
CA LYS A 91 -9.20 -0.10 8.50
C LYS A 91 -8.25 1.08 8.61
N LYS A 92 -8.82 2.26 8.66
CA LYS A 92 -8.09 3.51 8.91
C LYS A 92 -8.59 4.16 10.20
N VAL A 93 -7.66 4.62 11.02
CA VAL A 93 -7.92 5.22 12.32
C VAL A 93 -7.13 6.50 12.44
N TYR A 94 -7.77 7.56 12.88
CA TYR A 94 -7.10 8.78 13.32
C TYR A 94 -6.88 8.74 14.82
N SER A 95 -5.71 9.19 15.26
CA SER A 95 -5.40 9.38 16.67
C SER A 95 -5.17 10.86 16.97
N ASP A 96 -5.57 11.32 18.14
CA ASP A 96 -5.17 12.63 18.64
C ASP A 96 -3.85 12.56 19.45
N SER A 97 -3.40 13.72 19.93
CA SER A 97 -2.17 13.82 20.74
C SER A 97 -2.25 13.12 22.09
N LEU A 98 -3.43 12.75 22.56
CA LEU A 98 -3.66 12.00 23.80
C LEU A 98 -3.81 10.52 23.55
N GLY A 99 -3.77 10.08 22.28
CA GLY A 99 -3.93 8.68 21.90
C GLY A 99 -5.38 8.24 21.77
N VAL A 100 -6.36 9.17 21.85
CA VAL A 100 -7.76 8.86 21.61
C VAL A 100 -7.97 8.63 20.12
N GLN A 101 -8.61 7.52 19.78
CA GLN A 101 -8.75 7.07 18.41
C GLN A 101 -10.18 7.18 17.92
N THR A 102 -10.31 7.55 16.66
CA THR A 102 -11.59 7.59 15.94
C THR A 102 -11.44 6.86 14.61
N THR A 103 -12.44 6.05 14.27
CA THR A 103 -12.49 5.41 12.95
C THR A 103 -12.58 6.47 11.87
N ALA A 104 -11.70 6.38 10.88
CA ALA A 104 -11.72 7.24 9.71
C ALA A 104 -12.41 6.53 8.54
N THR A 105 -12.96 7.31 7.62
CA THR A 105 -13.49 6.76 6.37
C THR A 105 -12.34 6.18 5.55
N LEU A 106 -12.51 4.94 5.12
CA LEU A 106 -11.58 4.26 4.23
C LEU A 106 -12.02 4.56 2.79
N ASN A 107 -11.24 5.36 2.10
CA ASN A 107 -11.35 5.68 0.68
C ASN A 107 -9.93 5.87 0.16
N ASP A 108 -9.17 4.77 0.13
CA ASP A 108 -7.73 4.84 -0.02
C ASP A 108 -7.22 3.95 -1.15
N TRP A 109 -6.20 4.44 -1.86
CA TRP A 109 -5.40 3.62 -2.74
C TRP A 109 -4.43 2.79 -1.93
N LEU A 110 -4.67 1.49 -1.84
CA LEU A 110 -3.79 0.51 -1.21
C LEU A 110 -3.25 -0.45 -2.28
N GLU A 111 -2.27 -1.25 -1.91
CA GLU A 111 -1.75 -2.29 -2.79
C GLU A 111 -2.12 -3.66 -2.27
N ILE A 112 -2.55 -4.53 -3.17
CA ILE A 112 -2.58 -5.97 -2.92
C ILE A 112 -1.41 -6.62 -3.62
N GLY A 113 -0.86 -7.67 -3.02
CA GLY A 113 0.30 -8.32 -3.59
C GLY A 113 0.40 -9.80 -3.32
N VAL A 114 1.18 -10.45 -4.18
CA VAL A 114 1.52 -11.85 -4.08
C VAL A 114 3.03 -12.01 -4.17
N ILE A 115 3.57 -12.79 -3.27
CA ILE A 115 4.99 -13.08 -3.13
C ILE A 115 5.21 -14.54 -3.51
N ALA A 116 6.24 -14.81 -4.29
CA ALA A 116 6.77 -16.17 -4.53
C ALA A 116 8.04 -16.40 -3.71
N GLU A 117 8.30 -17.63 -3.30
CA GLU A 117 9.58 -18.06 -2.75
C GLU A 117 10.44 -18.60 -3.90
N LYS A 118 11.61 -18.00 -4.15
CA LYS A 118 12.56 -18.43 -5.18
C LYS A 118 13.93 -18.72 -4.55
N ILE A 119 14.66 -19.64 -5.16
CA ILE A 119 16.06 -19.91 -4.79
C ILE A 119 16.94 -19.10 -5.74
N ILE A 120 17.66 -18.10 -5.18
CA ILE A 120 18.61 -17.26 -5.89
C ILE A 120 19.94 -17.38 -5.19
N ASP A 121 20.99 -17.75 -5.93
CA ASP A 121 22.33 -17.98 -5.41
C ASP A 121 22.37 -18.95 -4.21
N GLY A 122 21.53 -20.00 -4.26
CA GLY A 122 21.41 -21.00 -3.21
C GLY A 122 20.59 -20.58 -1.97
N ASN A 123 20.10 -19.35 -1.93
CA ASN A 123 19.30 -18.83 -0.81
C ASN A 123 17.82 -18.66 -1.20
N LYS A 124 16.93 -18.94 -0.25
CA LYS A 124 15.52 -18.66 -0.41
C LYS A 124 15.28 -17.15 -0.32
N GLN A 125 14.63 -16.60 -1.33
CA GLN A 125 14.25 -15.18 -1.38
C GLN A 125 12.76 -15.05 -1.67
N GLU A 126 12.12 -14.14 -0.98
CA GLU A 126 10.73 -13.76 -1.19
C GLU A 126 10.68 -12.61 -2.22
N ILE A 127 10.03 -12.86 -3.36
CA ILE A 127 9.98 -11.93 -4.49
C ILE A 127 8.54 -11.60 -4.83
N PRO A 128 8.17 -10.32 -4.92
CA PRO A 128 6.86 -9.93 -5.43
C PRO A 128 6.68 -10.40 -6.88
N ILE A 129 5.64 -11.18 -7.15
CA ILE A 129 5.25 -11.64 -8.49
C ILE A 129 3.99 -10.97 -9.00
N TYR A 130 3.26 -10.30 -8.11
CA TYR A 130 2.09 -9.51 -8.43
C TYR A 130 1.96 -8.40 -7.40
N VAL A 131 1.81 -7.16 -7.86
CA VAL A 131 1.46 -6.00 -7.03
C VAL A 131 0.51 -5.14 -7.85
N GLN A 132 -0.65 -4.87 -7.30
CA GLN A 132 -1.66 -4.03 -7.94
C GLN A 132 -2.20 -3.02 -6.96
N LYS A 133 -2.26 -1.77 -7.41
CA LYS A 133 -2.93 -0.68 -6.70
C LYS A 133 -4.44 -0.81 -6.88
N VAL A 134 -5.18 -0.77 -5.77
CA VAL A 134 -6.64 -0.90 -5.73
C VAL A 134 -7.21 0.19 -4.85
N PHE A 135 -8.38 0.70 -5.24
CA PHE A 135 -9.11 1.67 -4.42
C PHE A 135 -10.05 0.91 -3.49
N ILE A 136 -9.83 1.03 -2.18
CA ILE A 136 -10.56 0.30 -1.14
C ILE A 136 -11.46 1.26 -0.37
N THR A 137 -12.75 0.92 -0.32
CA THR A 137 -13.79 1.66 0.40
C THR A 137 -14.41 0.85 1.53
N ASP A 138 -14.37 -0.47 1.39
CA ASP A 138 -14.96 -1.40 2.35
C ASP A 138 -13.89 -2.01 3.24
N SER A 139 -14.25 -2.27 4.49
CA SER A 139 -13.32 -2.89 5.45
C SER A 139 -12.94 -4.31 5.06
N LEU A 140 -13.76 -5.01 4.30
CA LEU A 140 -13.49 -6.36 3.79
C LEU A 140 -13.56 -6.34 2.27
N SER A 141 -12.52 -6.81 1.61
CA SER A 141 -12.43 -6.86 0.14
C SER A 141 -11.88 -8.20 -0.33
N THR A 142 -12.37 -8.67 -1.47
CA THR A 142 -11.96 -9.93 -2.08
C THR A 142 -11.42 -9.71 -3.48
N PHE A 143 -10.41 -10.50 -3.86
CA PHE A 143 -9.73 -10.40 -5.16
C PHE A 143 -9.46 -11.79 -5.71
N ASP A 144 -9.82 -11.99 -6.98
CA ASP A 144 -9.49 -13.19 -7.74
C ASP A 144 -8.34 -12.86 -8.70
N ILE A 145 -7.21 -13.53 -8.51
CA ILE A 145 -5.96 -13.20 -9.19
C ILE A 145 -5.45 -14.42 -9.94
N LYS A 146 -5.25 -14.29 -11.25
CA LYS A 146 -4.60 -15.34 -12.06
C LYS A 146 -3.09 -15.10 -12.11
N LEU A 147 -2.33 -16.13 -11.73
CA LEU A 147 -0.87 -16.09 -11.60
C LEU A 147 -0.22 -17.12 -12.53
N LYS A 148 0.94 -16.77 -13.07
CA LYS A 148 1.78 -17.69 -13.86
C LYS A 148 2.77 -18.48 -13.00
N GLU A 149 3.04 -17.99 -11.79
CA GLU A 149 4.01 -18.56 -10.87
C GLU A 149 3.32 -18.96 -9.57
N LYS A 150 3.87 -19.98 -8.90
CA LYS A 150 3.34 -20.50 -7.64
C LYS A 150 3.39 -19.44 -6.54
N PRO A 151 2.24 -19.04 -5.98
CA PRO A 151 2.21 -18.08 -4.88
C PRO A 151 2.70 -18.72 -3.58
N PHE A 152 3.40 -17.94 -2.75
CA PHE A 152 3.86 -18.35 -1.42
C PHE A 152 3.14 -17.58 -0.31
N LYS A 153 3.08 -16.24 -0.45
CA LYS A 153 2.31 -15.35 0.43
C LYS A 153 1.45 -14.41 -0.40
N ALA A 154 0.34 -13.96 0.15
CA ALA A 154 -0.50 -12.93 -0.45
C ALA A 154 -1.15 -12.07 0.63
N GLY A 155 -1.50 -10.84 0.27
CA GLY A 155 -2.16 -9.92 1.19
C GLY A 155 -2.21 -8.48 0.69
N ILE A 156 -2.25 -7.57 1.66
CA ILE A 156 -2.40 -6.13 1.48
C ILE A 156 -1.13 -5.41 1.94
N ASP A 157 -0.81 -4.27 1.32
CA ASP A 157 0.40 -3.47 1.54
C ASP A 157 1.69 -4.32 1.60
N PRO A 158 1.98 -5.11 0.54
CA PRO A 158 3.06 -6.09 0.54
C PRO A 158 4.46 -5.46 0.66
N LEU A 159 4.57 -4.17 0.42
CA LEU A 159 5.82 -3.39 0.48
C LEU A 159 5.92 -2.48 1.71
N TYR A 160 4.96 -2.61 2.64
CA TYR A 160 4.94 -1.88 3.92
C TYR A 160 5.06 -0.36 3.76
N LYS A 161 4.24 0.21 2.88
CA LYS A 161 4.26 1.65 2.54
C LYS A 161 3.51 2.50 3.55
N PHE A 162 2.53 1.93 4.23
CA PHE A 162 1.68 2.61 5.19
C PHE A 162 2.11 2.37 6.64
N VAL A 163 1.71 3.27 7.54
CA VAL A 163 1.94 3.09 8.98
C VAL A 163 0.85 2.15 9.51
N ASP A 164 1.20 0.88 9.58
CA ASP A 164 0.34 -0.17 10.08
C ASP A 164 0.74 -0.57 11.50
N ARG A 165 -0.25 -0.89 12.34
CA ARG A 165 -0.01 -1.30 13.73
C ARG A 165 0.66 -2.65 13.85
N ASP A 166 0.24 -3.59 13.01
CA ASP A 166 0.80 -4.93 12.97
C ASP A 166 1.03 -5.36 11.52
N SER A 167 2.06 -4.81 10.91
CA SER A 167 2.41 -5.14 9.54
C SER A 167 2.77 -6.62 9.29
N LYS A 168 2.86 -7.44 10.35
CA LYS A 168 3.16 -8.87 10.21
C LYS A 168 1.99 -9.68 9.68
N ASP A 169 0.75 -9.20 9.87
CA ASP A 169 -0.45 -9.87 9.38
C ASP A 169 -0.97 -9.32 8.05
N ASN A 170 -0.27 -8.34 7.45
CA ASN A 170 -0.53 -7.85 6.10
C ASN A 170 -0.41 -8.93 5.02
N LEU A 171 0.47 -9.90 5.24
CA LEU A 171 0.72 -11.02 4.35
C LEU A 171 0.53 -12.35 5.07
N MET A 172 -0.14 -13.29 4.43
CA MET A 172 -0.29 -14.65 4.92
C MET A 172 0.21 -15.69 3.91
N LYS A 173 0.56 -16.87 4.39
CA LYS A 173 0.88 -18.00 3.51
C LYS A 173 -0.34 -18.43 2.72
N VAL A 174 -0.13 -18.70 1.44
CA VAL A 174 -1.17 -19.22 0.55
C VAL A 174 -1.41 -20.70 0.86
N SER A 175 -2.66 -21.07 1.09
CA SER A 175 -3.10 -22.46 1.14
C SER A 175 -3.52 -22.94 -0.24
N PHE A 176 -3.34 -24.23 -0.51
CA PHE A 176 -3.72 -24.85 -1.79
C PHE A 176 -4.89 -25.79 -1.54
N ASP A 177 -5.99 -25.53 -2.23
CA ASP A 177 -7.10 -26.49 -2.29
C ASP A 177 -6.81 -27.52 -3.38
N LEU A 178 -7.19 -28.77 -3.12
CA LEU A 178 -7.06 -29.85 -4.12
C LEU A 178 -7.97 -29.51 -5.30
N SER A 179 -7.43 -29.53 -6.52
CA SER A 179 -8.27 -29.38 -7.72
C SER A 179 -9.29 -30.53 -7.75
N GLU A 180 -10.55 -30.23 -8.05
CA GLU A 180 -11.65 -31.22 -8.14
C GLU A 180 -11.39 -32.35 -9.18
N ASN A 181 -10.30 -32.27 -9.92
CA ASN A 181 -9.94 -33.21 -10.99
C ASN A 181 -9.05 -34.39 -10.54
N GLN A 182 -8.90 -34.65 -9.23
CA GLN A 182 -8.15 -35.81 -8.69
C GLN A 182 -9.05 -36.79 -7.92
N ILE A 183 -10.32 -36.92 -8.30
CA ILE A 183 -11.22 -37.98 -7.83
C ILE A 183 -11.58 -38.86 -9.00
#